data_5ee3d59a907240b3f82e9379d0f546e8
#
_entry.id   5ee3d59a907240b3f82e9379d0f546e8
#
_cell.length_a   1.000
_cell.length_b   1.000
_cell.length_c   1.000
_cell.angle_alpha   90.00
_cell.angle_beta   90.00
_cell.angle_gamma   90.00
#
_symmetry.space_group_name_H-M   'P 1'
#
loop_
_entity.id
_entity.type
_entity.pdbx_description
1 polymer ?
#
loop_
_entity_poly.entity_id
_entity_poly.type
_entity_poly.pdbx_seq_one_letter_code
_entity_poly.pdbx_strand_id
1 'polypeptide(L)'
;MKTIIHTKYIKNLFLLGLILFSTSTIFAQEEEMEDEDTKPKFTISGSIDAYYRANLNGDNSADEETGAPNAAPGSSFANLPGFALGMANLIVGYDGEKAGFVADLVFGPRGTDAIFASPIYSATGNIVNQLYGYWNVSDNVKLTLGNFNTFLGYEVISPVANFNYSTSYLFSYGPFSHTGLKADFTLSEDFSMMLAVMNQTDITELNLTGKYAYGAQLGYSGQYLNLLIDNGSYEIDYTGGFDLSDSFFLGINAAYFDGDEGIGNFAGAALYPQYATSENFTIGLRGEYFMETDGFGAIGVDAADGDASVFAVTLTGSATIGNLMIKPELRLDTASDESEYFADSDLMAQKSLSSFVLAAIYSF
;
A
#
# COMPACT_ATOMS: atom_id res chain seq x y z
N MET A 1 -34.20 -9.76 20.90
CA MET A 1 -33.59 -10.80 20.07
C MET A 1 -33.55 -10.31 18.63
N LYS A 2 -32.72 -9.29 18.35
CA LYS A 2 -32.47 -8.69 17.01
C LYS A 2 -31.24 -7.78 17.09
N THR A 3 -30.07 -8.30 17.48
CA THR A 3 -28.85 -7.45 17.57
C THR A 3 -27.57 -8.24 17.30
N ILE A 4 -27.63 -9.32 16.54
CA ILE A 4 -26.42 -10.17 16.29
C ILE A 4 -26.02 -10.23 14.81
N ILE A 5 -26.76 -9.61 13.89
CA ILE A 5 -26.54 -9.82 12.45
C ILE A 5 -25.61 -8.74 11.80
N HIS A 6 -25.46 -7.55 12.39
CA HIS A 6 -24.66 -6.48 11.75
C HIS A 6 -23.15 -6.53 12.05
N THR A 7 -22.72 -7.11 13.14
CA THR A 7 -21.28 -7.15 13.50
C THR A 7 -20.44 -8.05 12.58
N LYS A 8 -21.06 -8.91 11.79
CA LYS A 8 -20.37 -9.89 10.95
C LYS A 8 -19.89 -9.32 9.60
N TYR A 9 -20.47 -8.21 9.13
CA TYR A 9 -20.16 -7.66 7.81
C TYR A 9 -19.03 -6.64 7.82
N ILE A 10 -18.84 -5.89 8.89
CA ILE A 10 -17.76 -4.89 9.03
C ILE A 10 -16.41 -5.56 9.34
N LYS A 11 -16.40 -6.64 10.11
CA LYS A 11 -15.20 -7.46 10.30
C LYS A 11 -14.63 -8.02 8.99
N ASN A 12 -15.46 -8.23 7.98
CA ASN A 12 -15.02 -8.78 6.69
C ASN A 12 -14.40 -7.72 5.75
N LEU A 13 -14.65 -6.43 5.93
CA LEU A 13 -14.06 -5.40 5.08
C LEU A 13 -12.62 -5.06 5.51
N PHE A 14 -12.29 -5.24 6.79
CA PHE A 14 -10.98 -4.92 7.34
C PHE A 14 -9.97 -6.08 7.24
N LEU A 15 -10.46 -7.30 7.15
CA LEU A 15 -9.64 -8.47 6.85
C LEU A 15 -9.14 -8.48 5.40
N LEU A 16 -9.67 -7.61 4.51
CA LEU A 16 -9.33 -7.58 3.08
C LEU A 16 -8.00 -6.88 2.79
N GLY A 17 -7.50 -6.04 3.66
CA GLY A 17 -6.20 -5.37 3.46
C GLY A 17 -5.00 -6.26 3.78
N LEU A 18 -5.16 -7.25 4.64
CA LEU A 18 -4.09 -8.18 5.04
C LEU A 18 -4.37 -9.64 4.68
N ILE A 19 -5.60 -9.94 4.29
CA ILE A 19 -6.02 -11.25 3.80
C ILE A 19 -6.63 -11.05 2.41
N LEU A 20 -5.82 -10.72 1.42
CA LEU A 20 -6.14 -11.01 0.01
C LEU A 20 -6.15 -12.53 -0.22
N PHE A 21 -6.38 -13.30 0.82
CA PHE A 21 -6.51 -14.75 0.79
C PHE A 21 -7.53 -15.30 1.78
N SER A 22 -8.73 -14.71 1.82
CA SER A 22 -9.86 -15.48 2.29
C SER A 22 -11.14 -14.99 1.60
N THR A 23 -11.52 -15.73 0.58
CA THR A 23 -12.88 -15.90 0.08
C THR A 23 -13.64 -14.66 -0.37
N SER A 24 -13.48 -14.27 -1.63
CA SER A 24 -14.54 -13.58 -2.37
C SER A 24 -15.70 -14.55 -2.58
N THR A 25 -16.70 -14.52 -1.74
CA THR A 25 -18.01 -15.07 -2.07
C THR A 25 -18.74 -14.09 -2.96
N ILE A 26 -18.71 -14.34 -4.24
CA ILE A 26 -19.63 -13.77 -5.23
C ILE A 26 -21.02 -14.27 -4.92
N PHE A 27 -21.97 -13.35 -4.78
CA PHE A 27 -23.39 -13.67 -4.66
C PHE A 27 -23.90 -14.37 -5.92
N ALA A 28 -24.22 -15.63 -5.79
CA ALA A 28 -25.16 -16.32 -6.65
C ALA A 28 -25.85 -17.43 -5.84
N GLN A 29 -27.16 -17.24 -5.65
CA GLN A 29 -28.22 -18.22 -5.31
C GLN A 29 -27.95 -19.26 -4.23
N GLU A 30 -28.87 -19.26 -3.26
CA GLU A 30 -29.12 -20.37 -2.33
C GLU A 30 -29.39 -21.67 -3.11
N GLU A 31 -28.50 -22.62 -2.99
CA GLU A 31 -28.79 -24.05 -3.12
C GLU A 31 -27.89 -24.83 -2.14
N GLU A 32 -28.54 -25.68 -1.40
CA GLU A 32 -28.15 -26.75 -0.45
C GLU A 32 -26.67 -26.85 -0.01
N MET A 33 -26.49 -26.79 1.31
CA MET A 33 -25.23 -27.06 2.02
C MET A 33 -24.76 -28.52 1.79
N GLU A 34 -23.89 -28.70 0.82
CA GLU A 34 -22.91 -29.79 0.83
C GLU A 34 -21.55 -29.20 1.20
N ASP A 35 -20.77 -29.92 1.98
CA ASP A 35 -19.43 -29.64 2.50
C ASP A 35 -18.47 -29.20 1.37
N GLU A 36 -18.46 -27.91 1.00
CA GLU A 36 -17.66 -27.34 -0.10
C GLU A 36 -16.27 -26.81 0.31
N ASP A 37 -15.94 -26.90 1.60
CA ASP A 37 -14.75 -26.23 2.17
C ASP A 37 -13.41 -26.95 1.92
N THR A 38 -13.38 -28.04 1.13
CA THR A 38 -12.15 -28.81 0.91
C THR A 38 -11.69 -28.94 -0.56
N LYS A 39 -12.39 -28.31 -1.50
CA LYS A 39 -11.98 -28.40 -2.92
C LYS A 39 -10.97 -27.32 -3.29
N PRO A 40 -9.90 -27.68 -4.03
CA PRO A 40 -8.95 -26.71 -4.55
C PRO A 40 -9.65 -25.62 -5.36
N LYS A 41 -9.37 -24.35 -5.07
CA LYS A 41 -10.02 -23.20 -5.70
C LYS A 41 -9.06 -22.45 -6.61
N PHE A 42 -9.41 -22.38 -7.89
CA PHE A 42 -8.76 -21.47 -8.84
C PHE A 42 -9.49 -20.14 -8.88
N THR A 43 -8.77 -19.02 -8.75
CA THR A 43 -9.33 -17.69 -8.72
C THR A 43 -8.70 -16.80 -9.77
N ILE A 44 -9.52 -15.97 -10.41
CA ILE A 44 -9.09 -14.85 -11.23
C ILE A 44 -9.83 -13.63 -10.72
N SER A 45 -9.08 -12.59 -10.39
CA SER A 45 -9.63 -11.30 -9.97
C SER A 45 -8.73 -10.18 -10.48
N GLY A 46 -9.19 -8.95 -10.35
CA GLY A 46 -8.39 -7.83 -10.76
C GLY A 46 -9.11 -6.50 -10.64
N SER A 47 -8.42 -5.46 -11.09
CA SER A 47 -8.98 -4.11 -11.15
C SER A 47 -8.39 -3.32 -12.29
N ILE A 48 -9.10 -2.27 -12.68
CA ILE A 48 -8.62 -1.20 -13.55
C ILE A 48 -8.97 0.13 -12.92
N ASP A 49 -8.08 1.10 -13.03
CA ASP A 49 -8.35 2.45 -12.56
C ASP A 49 -7.80 3.54 -13.48
N ALA A 50 -8.46 4.68 -13.43
CA ALA A 50 -8.04 5.91 -14.06
C ALA A 50 -8.46 7.08 -13.18
N TYR A 51 -7.79 8.22 -13.34
CA TYR A 51 -8.07 9.37 -12.52
C TYR A 51 -7.92 10.70 -13.29
N TYR A 52 -8.46 11.74 -12.73
CA TYR A 52 -8.17 13.13 -13.07
C TYR A 52 -7.48 13.78 -11.86
N ARG A 53 -6.39 14.52 -12.09
CA ARG A 53 -5.70 15.30 -11.08
C ARG A 53 -5.48 16.74 -11.51
N ALA A 54 -5.66 17.66 -10.58
CA ALA A 54 -5.30 19.06 -10.75
C ALA A 54 -4.67 19.61 -9.47
N ASN A 55 -3.55 20.32 -9.60
CA ASN A 55 -3.03 21.20 -8.56
C ASN A 55 -3.91 22.46 -8.50
N LEU A 56 -4.26 22.89 -7.28
CA LEU A 56 -5.09 24.06 -7.05
C LEU A 56 -4.27 25.34 -6.91
N ASN A 57 -2.99 25.19 -6.54
CA ASN A 57 -2.03 26.29 -6.36
C ASN A 57 -0.64 25.98 -6.94
N GLY A 58 -0.53 25.01 -7.84
CA GLY A 58 0.71 24.60 -8.50
C GLY A 58 0.53 24.40 -10.00
N ASP A 59 1.62 24.24 -10.71
CA ASP A 59 1.59 23.95 -12.15
C ASP A 59 0.88 22.63 -12.46
N ASN A 60 0.16 22.57 -13.56
CA ASN A 60 -0.60 21.42 -14.04
C ASN A 60 -0.06 20.87 -15.37
N SER A 61 1.18 21.16 -15.67
CA SER A 61 1.87 20.60 -16.83
C SER A 61 2.91 19.55 -16.39
N ALA A 62 3.47 18.88 -17.37
CA ALA A 62 4.54 17.93 -17.20
C ALA A 62 5.73 18.35 -18.07
N ASP A 63 6.91 17.94 -17.68
CA ASP A 63 8.12 18.09 -18.48
C ASP A 63 7.98 17.35 -19.82
N GLU A 64 8.27 18.01 -20.92
CA GLU A 64 8.05 17.46 -22.28
C GLU A 64 8.99 16.30 -22.62
N GLU A 65 10.16 16.22 -21.99
CA GLU A 65 11.16 15.18 -22.29
C GLU A 65 10.94 13.93 -21.43
N THR A 66 10.62 14.13 -20.15
CA THR A 66 10.53 13.03 -19.17
C THR A 66 9.10 12.59 -18.89
N GLY A 67 8.11 13.46 -19.14
CA GLY A 67 6.72 13.25 -18.73
C GLY A 67 6.48 13.39 -17.23
N ALA A 68 7.50 13.80 -16.47
CA ALA A 68 7.36 14.01 -15.03
C ALA A 68 6.50 15.25 -14.74
N PRO A 69 5.61 15.22 -13.74
CA PRO A 69 4.82 16.38 -13.36
C PRO A 69 5.75 17.49 -12.81
N ASN A 70 5.54 18.74 -13.27
CA ASN A 70 6.34 19.87 -12.81
C ASN A 70 6.03 20.24 -11.34
N ALA A 71 4.83 19.94 -10.86
CA ALA A 71 4.47 20.10 -9.47
C ALA A 71 3.64 18.89 -8.99
N ALA A 72 4.17 18.18 -8.02
CA ALA A 72 3.53 17.03 -7.39
C ALA A 72 4.01 16.90 -5.93
N PRO A 73 3.24 16.23 -5.05
CA PRO A 73 3.77 15.80 -3.78
C PRO A 73 4.89 14.77 -4.00
N GLY A 74 5.84 14.67 -3.07
CA GLY A 74 6.91 13.68 -3.11
C GLY A 74 6.45 12.26 -2.80
N SER A 75 5.14 12.01 -2.67
CA SER A 75 4.59 10.66 -2.49
C SER A 75 4.39 9.96 -3.84
N SER A 76 4.38 8.63 -3.83
CA SER A 76 4.12 7.80 -5.00
C SER A 76 2.66 7.88 -5.43
N PHE A 77 2.41 7.62 -6.70
CA PHE A 77 1.10 7.42 -7.33
C PHE A 77 0.19 8.66 -7.38
N ALA A 78 -0.74 8.65 -8.35
CA ALA A 78 -1.74 9.69 -8.57
C ALA A 78 -1.16 11.11 -8.79
N ASN A 79 0.06 11.21 -9.29
CA ASN A 79 0.78 12.47 -9.43
C ASN A 79 0.75 13.07 -10.85
N LEU A 80 0.35 12.31 -11.87
CA LEU A 80 0.29 12.81 -13.26
C LEU A 80 -0.86 13.81 -13.41
N PRO A 81 -0.61 15.00 -14.03
CA PRO A 81 -1.62 16.04 -14.19
C PRO A 81 -2.66 15.68 -15.24
N GLY A 82 -3.87 16.22 -15.11
CA GLY A 82 -4.99 16.03 -16.03
C GLY A 82 -5.60 14.63 -15.92
N PHE A 83 -6.11 14.10 -17.05
CA PHE A 83 -6.62 12.73 -17.13
C PHE A 83 -5.46 11.76 -17.29
N ALA A 84 -5.35 10.82 -16.38
CA ALA A 84 -4.25 9.89 -16.33
C ALA A 84 -4.72 8.44 -16.08
N LEU A 85 -3.92 7.50 -16.51
CA LEU A 85 -4.11 6.08 -16.22
C LEU A 85 -3.51 5.79 -14.83
N GLY A 86 -4.19 4.93 -14.08
CA GLY A 86 -3.63 4.29 -12.90
C GLY A 86 -2.94 2.98 -13.28
N MET A 87 -3.56 1.85 -12.96
CA MET A 87 -3.08 0.54 -13.37
C MET A 87 -4.24 -0.38 -13.80
N ALA A 88 -3.91 -1.41 -14.57
CA ALA A 88 -4.68 -2.63 -14.66
C ALA A 88 -3.95 -3.70 -13.85
N ASN A 89 -4.69 -4.45 -13.02
CA ASN A 89 -4.18 -5.48 -12.16
C ASN A 89 -4.92 -6.78 -12.46
N LEU A 90 -4.19 -7.87 -12.68
CA LEU A 90 -4.71 -9.21 -12.89
C LEU A 90 -4.08 -10.17 -11.91
N ILE A 91 -4.89 -10.73 -11.02
CA ILE A 91 -4.45 -11.69 -10.00
C ILE A 91 -4.99 -13.07 -10.36
N VAL A 92 -4.08 -14.01 -10.51
CA VAL A 92 -4.38 -15.43 -10.70
C VAL A 92 -3.90 -16.19 -9.48
N GLY A 93 -4.80 -16.92 -8.84
CA GLY A 93 -4.51 -17.68 -7.64
C GLY A 93 -4.97 -19.14 -7.78
N TYR A 94 -4.28 -20.01 -7.09
CA TYR A 94 -4.72 -21.39 -6.85
C TYR A 94 -4.53 -21.69 -5.37
N ASP A 95 -5.62 -22.01 -4.70
CA ASP A 95 -5.62 -22.38 -3.29
C ASP A 95 -5.97 -23.88 -3.18
N GLY A 96 -4.96 -24.67 -2.90
CA GLY A 96 -5.09 -26.10 -2.68
C GLY A 96 -4.94 -26.44 -1.18
N GLU A 97 -5.40 -27.60 -0.78
CA GLU A 97 -5.37 -28.08 0.62
C GLU A 97 -4.00 -27.92 1.28
N LYS A 98 -2.92 -28.24 0.58
CA LYS A 98 -1.55 -28.21 1.12
C LYS A 98 -0.65 -27.18 0.51
N ALA A 99 -0.94 -26.70 -0.68
CA ALA A 99 -0.08 -25.76 -1.39
C ALA A 99 -0.89 -24.97 -2.40
N GLY A 100 -0.41 -23.76 -2.70
CA GLY A 100 -1.00 -22.89 -3.69
C GLY A 100 0.02 -21.94 -4.28
N PHE A 101 -0.46 -21.04 -5.13
CA PHE A 101 0.36 -19.97 -5.70
C PHE A 101 -0.47 -18.70 -5.93
N VAL A 102 0.25 -17.59 -6.10
CA VAL A 102 -0.27 -16.31 -6.56
C VAL A 102 0.62 -15.77 -7.66
N ALA A 103 -0.02 -15.30 -8.73
CA ALA A 103 0.58 -14.47 -9.75
C ALA A 103 -0.24 -13.19 -9.88
N ASP A 104 0.33 -12.08 -9.47
CA ASP A 104 -0.25 -10.74 -9.51
C ASP A 104 0.49 -9.91 -10.55
N LEU A 105 -0.19 -9.62 -11.66
CA LEU A 105 0.36 -8.90 -12.79
C LEU A 105 -0.24 -7.50 -12.86
N VAL A 106 0.61 -6.50 -13.10
CA VAL A 106 0.21 -5.10 -13.14
C VAL A 106 0.69 -4.43 -14.44
N PHE A 107 -0.09 -3.49 -14.92
CA PHE A 107 0.16 -2.73 -16.15
C PHE A 107 -0.22 -1.27 -15.93
N GLY A 108 0.41 -0.35 -16.64
CA GLY A 108 0.15 1.07 -16.54
C GLY A 108 1.10 1.80 -15.60
N PRO A 109 0.98 3.14 -15.48
CA PRO A 109 1.93 3.97 -14.74
C PRO A 109 2.10 3.54 -13.28
N ARG A 110 1.00 3.39 -12.54
CA ARG A 110 1.04 2.97 -11.13
C ARG A 110 1.67 1.58 -10.96
N GLY A 111 1.40 0.65 -11.88
CA GLY A 111 2.02 -0.68 -11.87
C GLY A 111 3.51 -0.63 -12.12
N THR A 112 3.96 0.22 -13.05
CA THR A 112 5.39 0.43 -13.34
C THR A 112 6.10 1.05 -12.14
N ASP A 113 5.50 2.07 -11.53
CA ASP A 113 6.05 2.74 -10.35
C ASP A 113 6.16 1.79 -9.15
N ALA A 114 5.19 0.89 -8.98
CA ALA A 114 5.19 -0.10 -7.91
C ALA A 114 6.34 -1.12 -8.01
N ILE A 115 6.90 -1.32 -9.21
CA ILE A 115 7.93 -2.33 -9.48
C ILE A 115 9.28 -1.67 -9.79
N PHE A 116 9.46 -0.43 -9.47
CA PHE A 116 10.52 0.48 -9.91
C PHE A 116 11.96 -0.07 -9.84
N ALA A 117 12.27 -0.94 -8.91
CA ALA A 117 13.63 -1.48 -8.75
C ALA A 117 13.76 -2.95 -9.21
N SER A 118 12.66 -3.60 -9.57
CA SER A 118 12.63 -5.05 -9.78
C SER A 118 13.31 -5.55 -11.03
N PRO A 119 12.99 -5.03 -12.24
CA PRO A 119 13.45 -5.67 -13.47
C PRO A 119 14.88 -5.24 -13.81
N ILE A 120 15.84 -5.93 -13.24
CA ILE A 120 17.25 -5.75 -13.57
C ILE A 120 17.65 -6.63 -14.76
N TYR A 121 17.04 -7.80 -14.88
CA TYR A 121 17.44 -8.85 -15.78
C TYR A 121 16.36 -9.23 -16.81
N SER A 122 15.11 -9.29 -16.40
CA SER A 122 13.99 -9.71 -17.24
C SER A 122 13.26 -8.51 -17.86
N ALA A 123 13.12 -8.51 -19.19
CA ALA A 123 12.37 -7.46 -19.90
C ALA A 123 10.87 -7.42 -19.53
N THR A 124 10.33 -8.47 -18.95
CA THR A 124 8.92 -8.59 -18.53
C THR A 124 8.74 -8.56 -17.01
N GLY A 125 9.82 -8.45 -16.25
CA GLY A 125 9.77 -8.35 -14.79
C GLY A 125 8.96 -7.15 -14.30
N ASN A 126 8.90 -6.08 -15.09
CA ASN A 126 8.17 -4.85 -14.79
C ASN A 126 6.63 -4.97 -14.80
N ILE A 127 6.08 -6.15 -15.03
CA ILE A 127 4.64 -6.42 -14.87
C ILE A 127 4.33 -7.37 -13.70
N VAL A 128 5.34 -7.86 -13.00
CA VAL A 128 5.17 -8.83 -11.92
C VAL A 128 5.17 -8.10 -10.58
N ASN A 129 3.99 -7.86 -10.04
CA ASN A 129 3.83 -7.30 -8.69
C ASN A 129 4.08 -8.37 -7.62
N GLN A 130 3.45 -9.54 -7.77
CA GLN A 130 3.72 -10.67 -6.89
C GLN A 130 3.80 -11.97 -7.71
N LEU A 131 4.71 -12.84 -7.33
CA LEU A 131 4.82 -14.19 -7.90
C LEU A 131 5.42 -15.11 -6.85
N TYR A 132 4.58 -15.90 -6.20
CA TYR A 132 5.02 -16.82 -5.17
C TYR A 132 4.19 -18.09 -5.11
N GLY A 133 4.83 -19.15 -4.62
CA GLY A 133 4.17 -20.38 -4.18
C GLY A 133 4.18 -20.47 -2.64
N TYR A 134 3.23 -21.17 -2.09
CA TYR A 134 3.18 -21.41 -0.65
C TYR A 134 2.84 -22.86 -0.33
N TRP A 135 3.25 -23.28 0.87
CA TRP A 135 2.98 -24.59 1.43
C TRP A 135 2.44 -24.45 2.86
N ASN A 136 1.24 -24.97 3.08
CA ASN A 136 0.64 -25.14 4.40
C ASN A 136 1.27 -26.37 5.07
N VAL A 137 2.32 -26.16 5.86
CA VAL A 137 3.05 -27.23 6.57
C VAL A 137 2.13 -27.89 7.59
N SER A 138 1.30 -27.07 8.24
CA SER A 138 0.24 -27.44 9.17
C SER A 138 -0.83 -26.35 9.17
N ASP A 139 -1.91 -26.53 9.92
CA ASP A 139 -2.96 -25.51 10.11
C ASP A 139 -2.42 -24.20 10.70
N ASN A 140 -1.28 -24.24 11.37
CA ASN A 140 -0.69 -23.11 12.04
C ASN A 140 0.63 -22.61 11.44
N VAL A 141 1.14 -23.24 10.36
CA VAL A 141 2.43 -22.87 9.76
C VAL A 141 2.31 -22.87 8.24
N LYS A 142 2.56 -21.71 7.62
CA LYS A 142 2.65 -21.53 6.18
C LYS A 142 4.05 -21.07 5.80
N LEU A 143 4.64 -21.71 4.79
CA LEU A 143 5.87 -21.24 4.15
C LEU A 143 5.53 -20.65 2.80
N THR A 144 6.11 -19.50 2.47
CA THR A 144 5.94 -18.80 1.19
C THR A 144 7.30 -18.54 0.57
N LEU A 145 7.46 -18.87 -0.71
CA LEU A 145 8.69 -18.64 -1.48
C LEU A 145 8.35 -17.91 -2.79
N GLY A 146 9.02 -16.80 -3.03
CA GLY A 146 8.87 -15.97 -4.22
C GLY A 146 8.87 -14.48 -3.91
N ASN A 147 8.31 -13.67 -4.82
CA ASN A 147 8.11 -12.25 -4.64
C ASN A 147 6.71 -11.96 -4.09
N PHE A 148 6.63 -11.21 -3.00
CA PHE A 148 5.39 -10.83 -2.33
C PHE A 148 5.46 -9.37 -1.89
N ASN A 149 4.29 -8.71 -1.78
CA ASN A 149 4.20 -7.35 -1.27
C ASN A 149 4.76 -7.26 0.14
N THR A 150 5.27 -6.08 0.48
CA THR A 150 5.82 -5.83 1.80
C THR A 150 4.83 -6.16 2.92
N PHE A 151 5.37 -6.49 4.07
CA PHE A 151 4.63 -6.67 5.33
C PHE A 151 4.69 -5.42 6.23
N LEU A 152 5.41 -4.37 5.78
CA LEU A 152 5.48 -3.07 6.44
C LEU A 152 4.45 -2.11 5.84
N GLY A 153 4.03 -1.12 6.63
CA GLY A 153 3.13 -0.07 6.19
C GLY A 153 1.65 -0.44 6.22
N TYR A 154 0.82 0.59 6.22
CA TYR A 154 -0.65 0.50 6.26
C TYR A 154 -1.27 0.50 4.88
N GLU A 155 -0.76 1.33 3.97
CA GLU A 155 -1.23 1.42 2.59
C GLU A 155 -0.62 0.31 1.72
N VAL A 156 -1.28 0.01 0.61
CA VAL A 156 -0.86 -1.02 -0.35
C VAL A 156 -0.84 -0.48 -1.78
N ILE A 157 -0.23 -1.20 -2.70
CA ILE A 157 -0.12 -0.83 -4.12
C ILE A 157 -1.50 -0.73 -4.79
N SER A 158 -2.40 -1.69 -4.50
CA SER A 158 -3.73 -1.74 -5.13
C SER A 158 -4.64 -0.61 -4.64
N PRO A 159 -5.19 0.24 -5.53
CA PRO A 159 -6.09 1.33 -5.16
C PRO A 159 -7.45 0.85 -4.65
N VAL A 160 -7.81 -0.42 -4.88
CA VAL A 160 -9.04 -1.04 -4.37
C VAL A 160 -8.97 -1.19 -2.84
N ALA A 161 -7.80 -1.57 -2.32
CA ALA A 161 -7.62 -1.87 -0.91
C ALA A 161 -7.26 -0.64 -0.06
N ASN A 162 -6.79 0.45 -0.67
CA ASN A 162 -6.55 1.71 0.02
C ASN A 162 -7.82 2.54 0.14
N PHE A 163 -8.07 3.13 1.31
CA PHE A 163 -9.16 4.10 1.45
C PHE A 163 -8.89 5.37 0.64
N ASN A 164 -7.72 5.99 0.82
CA ASN A 164 -7.27 7.12 0.00
C ASN A 164 -6.74 6.61 -1.35
N TYR A 165 -6.95 7.38 -2.42
CA TYR A 165 -6.45 7.02 -3.75
C TYR A 165 -4.98 7.40 -3.93
N SER A 166 -4.59 8.60 -3.50
CA SER A 166 -3.18 8.99 -3.39
C SER A 166 -2.55 8.36 -2.14
N THR A 167 -1.24 8.15 -2.18
CA THR A 167 -0.50 7.49 -1.10
C THR A 167 0.19 8.47 -0.17
N SER A 168 0.51 8.00 1.03
CA SER A 168 1.30 8.72 2.04
C SER A 168 2.78 8.78 1.67
N TYR A 169 3.54 9.62 2.35
CA TYR A 169 5.01 9.60 2.31
C TYR A 169 5.54 8.32 2.97
N LEU A 170 4.96 7.89 4.09
CA LEU A 170 5.32 6.63 4.73
C LEU A 170 5.23 5.42 3.79
N PHE A 171 4.17 5.33 2.98
CA PHE A 171 4.06 4.30 1.95
C PHE A 171 5.14 4.45 0.88
N SER A 172 5.39 5.68 0.45
CA SER A 172 6.24 5.97 -0.72
C SER A 172 7.73 5.72 -0.47
N TYR A 173 8.16 5.86 0.78
CA TYR A 173 9.55 5.68 1.19
C TYR A 173 9.79 4.43 2.03
N GLY A 174 8.73 3.70 2.36
CA GLY A 174 8.81 2.33 2.85
C GLY A 174 9.04 1.32 1.71
N PRO A 175 9.32 0.06 2.02
CA PRO A 175 9.51 -0.99 1.03
C PRO A 175 8.20 -1.33 0.29
N PHE A 176 8.29 -1.74 -0.98
CA PHE A 176 7.14 -2.18 -1.77
C PHE A 176 7.03 -3.70 -1.86
N SER A 177 8.17 -4.39 -2.03
CA SER A 177 8.17 -5.84 -2.24
C SER A 177 9.38 -6.53 -1.65
N HIS A 178 9.25 -7.83 -1.46
CA HIS A 178 10.33 -8.69 -1.00
C HIS A 178 10.35 -9.99 -1.79
N THR A 179 11.54 -10.44 -2.16
CA THR A 179 11.76 -11.76 -2.73
C THR A 179 12.53 -12.63 -1.78
N GLY A 180 11.95 -13.74 -1.35
CA GLY A 180 12.60 -14.61 -0.39
C GLY A 180 11.70 -15.72 0.13
N LEU A 181 12.09 -16.26 1.26
CA LEU A 181 11.34 -17.25 2.02
C LEU A 181 10.79 -16.59 3.29
N LYS A 182 9.49 -16.68 3.49
CA LYS A 182 8.85 -16.31 4.76
C LYS A 182 8.09 -17.48 5.37
N ALA A 183 8.01 -17.48 6.69
CA ALA A 183 7.25 -18.42 7.49
C ALA A 183 6.24 -17.65 8.35
N ASP A 184 4.96 -17.93 8.15
CA ASP A 184 3.86 -17.37 8.92
C ASP A 184 3.42 -18.41 9.95
N PHE A 185 3.23 -17.97 11.21
CA PHE A 185 2.82 -18.79 12.35
C PHE A 185 1.56 -18.23 12.98
N THR A 186 0.50 -19.03 13.05
CA THR A 186 -0.70 -18.74 13.84
C THR A 186 -0.50 -19.30 15.24
N LEU A 187 -0.25 -18.45 16.23
CA LEU A 187 0.06 -18.87 17.60
C LEU A 187 -1.19 -19.03 18.46
N SER A 188 -2.23 -18.24 18.20
CA SER A 188 -3.58 -18.35 18.77
C SER A 188 -4.60 -17.68 17.85
N GLU A 189 -5.86 -17.58 18.27
CA GLU A 189 -6.92 -16.87 17.52
C GLU A 189 -6.58 -15.38 17.30
N ASP A 190 -5.88 -14.76 18.26
CA ASP A 190 -5.55 -13.34 18.21
C ASP A 190 -4.07 -13.06 17.91
N PHE A 191 -3.18 -14.04 18.03
CA PHE A 191 -1.75 -13.82 17.99
C PHE A 191 -1.08 -14.56 16.83
N SER A 192 -0.29 -13.81 16.04
CA SER A 192 0.48 -14.35 14.92
C SER A 192 1.94 -13.86 14.95
N MET A 193 2.80 -14.57 14.27
CA MET A 193 4.19 -14.21 14.05
C MET A 193 4.59 -14.54 12.60
N MET A 194 5.43 -13.71 12.00
CA MET A 194 6.08 -14.00 10.72
C MET A 194 7.58 -13.79 10.87
N LEU A 195 8.36 -14.64 10.19
CA LEU A 195 9.81 -14.52 10.04
C LEU A 195 10.17 -14.67 8.57
N ALA A 196 11.13 -13.87 8.08
CA ALA A 196 11.54 -13.92 6.68
C ALA A 196 13.05 -13.77 6.49
N VAL A 197 13.58 -14.44 5.45
CA VAL A 197 14.91 -14.23 4.88
C VAL A 197 14.73 -13.91 3.41
N MET A 198 15.22 -12.76 2.97
CA MET A 198 14.87 -12.17 1.68
C MET A 198 16.11 -11.62 0.99
N ASN A 199 16.03 -11.36 -0.30
CA ASN A 199 16.96 -10.48 -1.00
C ASN A 199 16.88 -9.07 -0.41
N GLN A 200 17.75 -8.18 -0.85
CA GLN A 200 17.62 -6.75 -0.53
C GLN A 200 16.24 -6.24 -0.93
N THR A 201 15.74 -5.31 -0.17
CA THR A 201 14.43 -4.66 -0.35
C THR A 201 14.24 -4.19 -1.78
N ASP A 202 13.06 -4.44 -2.34
CA ASP A 202 12.65 -4.08 -3.70
C ASP A 202 13.51 -4.66 -4.84
N ILE A 203 14.35 -5.65 -4.56
CA ILE A 203 15.12 -6.39 -5.57
C ILE A 203 14.50 -7.76 -5.78
N THR A 204 13.75 -7.94 -6.88
CA THR A 204 12.93 -9.14 -7.09
C THR A 204 13.65 -10.29 -7.78
N GLU A 205 14.57 -10.04 -8.71
CA GLU A 205 15.06 -11.07 -9.64
C GLU A 205 16.29 -11.79 -9.14
N LEU A 206 17.14 -11.14 -8.35
CA LEU A 206 18.43 -11.73 -7.94
C LEU A 206 18.98 -11.05 -6.69
N ASN A 207 19.91 -11.74 -6.02
CA ASN A 207 20.68 -11.16 -4.94
C ASN A 207 21.98 -10.55 -5.50
N LEU A 208 22.07 -9.21 -5.55
CA LEU A 208 23.19 -8.50 -6.14
C LEU A 208 24.47 -8.54 -5.30
N THR A 209 24.32 -8.60 -3.97
CA THR A 209 25.43 -8.41 -3.03
C THR A 209 25.87 -9.69 -2.32
N GLY A 210 25.06 -10.76 -2.41
CA GLY A 210 25.23 -11.95 -1.61
C GLY A 210 24.83 -11.78 -0.13
N LYS A 211 24.30 -10.61 0.25
CA LYS A 211 23.73 -10.36 1.59
C LYS A 211 22.21 -10.54 1.54
N TYR A 212 21.61 -10.82 2.70
CA TYR A 212 20.17 -11.04 2.82
C TYR A 212 19.57 -10.03 3.78
N ALA A 213 18.33 -9.64 3.48
CA ALA A 213 17.47 -8.93 4.43
C ALA A 213 16.74 -9.92 5.34
N TYR A 214 16.38 -9.46 6.52
CA TYR A 214 15.66 -10.24 7.53
C TYR A 214 14.42 -9.49 7.96
N GLY A 215 13.28 -10.18 7.97
CA GLY A 215 11.98 -9.63 8.37
C GLY A 215 11.41 -10.37 9.57
N ALA A 216 10.72 -9.62 10.43
CA ALA A 216 9.90 -10.16 11.51
C ALA A 216 8.61 -9.33 11.66
N GLN A 217 7.51 -9.98 11.95
CA GLN A 217 6.24 -9.34 12.29
C GLN A 217 5.62 -10.04 13.50
N LEU A 218 5.09 -9.26 14.42
CA LEU A 218 4.21 -9.72 15.49
C LEU A 218 2.83 -9.14 15.27
N GLY A 219 1.82 -10.01 15.18
CA GLY A 219 0.43 -9.63 15.02
C GLY A 219 -0.39 -9.93 16.26
N TYR A 220 -1.22 -8.97 16.67
CA TYR A 220 -2.19 -9.14 17.75
C TYR A 220 -3.51 -8.43 17.43
N SER A 221 -4.59 -9.19 17.25
CA SER A 221 -5.94 -8.65 17.02
C SER A 221 -6.01 -7.54 15.95
N GLY A 222 -5.34 -7.73 14.79
CA GLY A 222 -5.32 -6.76 13.69
C GLY A 222 -4.33 -5.60 13.88
N GLN A 223 -3.47 -5.67 14.88
CA GLN A 223 -2.35 -4.76 15.11
C GLN A 223 -1.05 -5.48 14.77
N TYR A 224 -0.09 -4.81 14.14
CA TYR A 224 1.16 -5.42 13.70
C TYR A 224 2.34 -4.53 14.06
N LEU A 225 3.35 -5.16 14.65
CA LEU A 225 4.67 -4.57 14.85
C LEU A 225 5.65 -5.28 13.93
N ASN A 226 6.28 -4.53 13.04
CA ASN A 226 7.14 -5.02 11.98
C ASN A 226 8.59 -4.59 12.22
N LEU A 227 9.52 -5.44 11.82
CA LEU A 227 10.95 -5.17 11.79
C LEU A 227 11.51 -5.67 10.46
N LEU A 228 12.23 -4.80 9.77
CA LEU A 228 13.03 -5.12 8.59
C LEU A 228 14.49 -4.73 8.90
N ILE A 229 15.42 -5.62 8.60
CA ILE A 229 16.87 -5.35 8.66
C ILE A 229 17.44 -5.66 7.29
N ASP A 230 18.04 -4.68 6.64
CA ASP A 230 18.61 -4.81 5.31
C ASP A 230 19.94 -4.08 5.20
N ASN A 231 21.02 -4.83 5.01
CA ASN A 231 22.37 -4.35 4.70
C ASN A 231 22.90 -3.22 5.62
N GLY A 232 22.61 -3.29 6.92
CA GLY A 232 23.04 -2.29 7.90
C GLY A 232 21.94 -1.32 8.30
N SER A 233 20.96 -1.07 7.42
CA SER A 233 19.75 -0.29 7.71
C SER A 233 18.71 -1.14 8.45
N TYR A 234 17.80 -0.48 9.15
CA TYR A 234 16.62 -1.14 9.70
C TYR A 234 15.39 -0.23 9.70
N GLU A 235 14.22 -0.86 9.64
CA GLU A 235 12.93 -0.19 9.77
C GLU A 235 12.08 -0.88 10.83
N ILE A 236 11.51 -0.08 11.73
CA ILE A 236 10.48 -0.51 12.67
C ILE A 236 9.19 0.19 12.27
N ASP A 237 8.16 -0.61 12.03
CA ASP A 237 6.85 -0.13 11.60
C ASP A 237 5.76 -0.69 12.50
N TYR A 238 4.79 0.14 12.84
CA TYR A 238 3.55 -0.25 13.47
C TYR A 238 2.38 0.08 12.52
N THR A 239 1.54 -0.91 12.25
CA THR A 239 0.35 -0.75 11.45
C THR A 239 -0.83 -1.48 12.06
N GLY A 240 -2.02 -0.88 11.96
CA GLY A 240 -3.23 -1.49 12.48
C GLY A 240 -4.43 -0.57 12.41
N GLY A 241 -5.53 -0.99 13.07
CA GLY A 241 -6.74 -0.20 13.11
C GLY A 241 -7.73 -0.68 14.15
N PHE A 242 -8.69 0.18 14.44
CA PHE A 242 -9.70 -0.03 15.47
C PHE A 242 -11.10 0.29 14.93
N ASP A 243 -12.01 -0.66 15.02
CA ASP A 243 -13.43 -0.42 14.88
C ASP A 243 -13.97 0.24 16.17
N LEU A 244 -14.03 1.57 16.16
CA LEU A 244 -14.50 2.35 17.32
C LEU A 244 -16.03 2.34 17.44
N SER A 245 -16.74 2.08 16.34
CA SER A 245 -18.18 1.79 16.29
C SER A 245 -18.51 1.07 14.98
N ASP A 246 -19.79 0.69 14.79
CA ASP A 246 -20.27 0.06 13.55
C ASP A 246 -20.03 0.92 12.28
N SER A 247 -19.84 2.22 12.43
CA SER A 247 -19.66 3.15 11.32
C SER A 247 -18.35 3.94 11.37
N PHE A 248 -17.57 3.82 12.45
CA PHE A 248 -16.32 4.59 12.59
C PHE A 248 -15.13 3.67 12.80
N PHE A 249 -14.18 3.77 11.86
CA PHE A 249 -12.90 3.09 11.90
C PHE A 249 -11.75 4.08 12.01
N LEU A 250 -10.69 3.71 12.73
CA LEU A 250 -9.44 4.45 12.84
C LEU A 250 -8.27 3.55 12.46
N GLY A 251 -7.65 3.79 11.31
CA GLY A 251 -6.37 3.19 10.93
C GLY A 251 -5.19 4.00 11.47
N ILE A 252 -4.08 3.32 11.71
CA ILE A 252 -2.84 3.91 12.23
C ILE A 252 -1.65 3.29 11.49
N ASN A 253 -0.69 4.14 11.13
CA ASN A 253 0.65 3.73 10.70
C ASN A 253 1.68 4.61 11.43
N ALA A 254 2.79 4.04 11.85
CA ALA A 254 3.95 4.77 12.35
C ALA A 254 5.21 4.00 12.02
N ALA A 255 6.21 4.65 11.43
CA ALA A 255 7.45 4.03 11.03
C ALA A 255 8.67 4.87 11.42
N TYR A 256 9.76 4.17 11.66
CA TYR A 256 11.09 4.73 11.83
C TYR A 256 12.08 3.88 11.02
N PHE A 257 12.78 4.53 10.11
CA PHE A 257 13.86 3.95 9.32
C PHE A 257 15.19 4.59 9.70
N ASP A 258 16.19 3.75 9.94
CA ASP A 258 17.57 4.14 10.20
C ASP A 258 18.44 3.55 9.09
N GLY A 259 18.90 4.43 8.21
CA GLY A 259 19.74 4.06 7.06
C GLY A 259 21.18 3.81 7.48
N ASP A 260 21.84 2.85 6.79
CA ASP A 260 23.29 2.68 6.92
C ASP A 260 24.03 3.96 6.49
N GLU A 261 25.33 4.03 6.77
CA GLU A 261 26.17 5.23 6.55
C GLU A 261 25.93 5.85 5.15
N GLY A 262 25.43 7.09 5.14
CA GLY A 262 25.19 7.89 3.93
C GLY A 262 23.83 7.66 3.25
N ILE A 263 22.90 6.91 3.85
CA ILE A 263 21.53 6.73 3.34
C ILE A 263 20.57 7.76 3.94
N GLY A 264 20.79 8.18 5.21
CA GLY A 264 19.88 9.04 5.95
C GLY A 264 18.73 8.28 6.59
N ASN A 265 17.88 9.00 7.32
CA ASN A 265 16.83 8.41 8.14
C ASN A 265 15.48 9.05 7.84
N PHE A 266 14.39 8.34 8.14
CA PHE A 266 13.07 8.94 8.21
C PHE A 266 12.27 8.44 9.41
N ALA A 267 11.29 9.25 9.82
CA ALA A 267 10.25 8.86 10.76
C ALA A 267 8.93 9.48 10.37
N GLY A 268 7.84 8.84 10.72
CA GLY A 268 6.53 9.41 10.46
C GLY A 268 5.40 8.67 11.16
N ALA A 269 4.25 9.34 11.18
CA ALA A 269 3.00 8.73 11.64
C ALA A 269 1.83 9.24 10.83
N ALA A 270 0.87 8.38 10.57
CA ALA A 270 -0.37 8.69 9.87
C ALA A 270 -1.58 8.09 10.59
N LEU A 271 -2.67 8.84 10.60
CA LEU A 271 -3.98 8.44 11.10
C LEU A 271 -4.98 8.44 9.95
N TYR A 272 -5.84 7.44 9.91
CA TYR A 272 -6.83 7.21 8.87
C TYR A 272 -8.24 7.04 9.45
N PRO A 273 -8.85 8.10 10.06
CA PRO A 273 -10.24 8.05 10.48
C PRO A 273 -11.17 7.94 9.27
N GLN A 274 -12.12 6.99 9.34
CA GLN A 274 -13.11 6.72 8.29
C GLN A 274 -14.49 6.62 8.93
N TYR A 275 -15.48 7.24 8.30
CA TYR A 275 -16.86 7.22 8.74
C TYR A 275 -17.80 6.78 7.62
N ALA A 276 -18.41 5.61 7.79
CA ALA A 276 -19.43 5.09 6.88
C ALA A 276 -20.74 5.84 7.11
N THR A 277 -21.11 6.71 6.21
CA THR A 277 -22.36 7.48 6.26
C THR A 277 -23.56 6.69 5.75
N SER A 278 -23.29 5.68 4.91
CA SER A 278 -24.24 4.70 4.39
C SER A 278 -23.51 3.42 3.96
N GLU A 279 -24.27 2.41 3.55
CA GLU A 279 -23.70 1.15 3.02
C GLU A 279 -22.80 1.35 1.79
N ASN A 280 -23.02 2.43 1.03
CA ASN A 280 -22.33 2.69 -0.25
C ASN A 280 -21.49 3.96 -0.24
N PHE A 281 -21.39 4.66 0.87
CA PHE A 281 -20.58 5.87 0.95
C PHE A 281 -19.87 6.03 2.29
N THR A 282 -18.56 6.17 2.22
CA THR A 282 -17.67 6.45 3.34
C THR A 282 -16.90 7.73 3.09
N ILE A 283 -16.76 8.55 4.10
CA ILE A 283 -15.86 9.72 4.11
C ILE A 283 -14.72 9.44 5.08
N GLY A 284 -13.51 9.81 4.72
CA GLY A 284 -12.34 9.63 5.59
C GLY A 284 -11.28 10.67 5.35
N LEU A 285 -10.37 10.71 6.28
CA LEU A 285 -9.24 11.63 6.28
C LEU A 285 -7.96 10.83 6.50
N ARG A 286 -6.88 11.21 5.82
CA ARG A 286 -5.51 10.86 6.22
C ARG A 286 -4.84 12.10 6.74
N GLY A 287 -4.33 12.06 7.97
CA GLY A 287 -3.43 13.08 8.50
C GLY A 287 -2.07 12.44 8.75
N GLU A 288 -1.03 12.93 8.09
CA GLU A 288 0.31 12.38 8.12
C GLU A 288 1.32 13.46 8.51
N TYR A 289 2.27 13.07 9.35
CA TYR A 289 3.51 13.80 9.57
C TYR A 289 4.68 12.89 9.18
N PHE A 290 5.51 13.36 8.26
CA PHE A 290 6.71 12.67 7.80
C PHE A 290 7.91 13.61 7.97
N MET A 291 8.99 13.08 8.50
CA MET A 291 10.25 13.82 8.66
C MET A 291 11.43 12.97 8.19
N GLU A 292 12.43 13.64 7.66
CA GLU A 292 13.69 13.04 7.27
C GLU A 292 14.86 13.75 7.93
N THR A 293 15.95 13.02 8.13
CA THR A 293 17.20 13.51 8.69
C THR A 293 18.40 12.90 7.96
N ASP A 294 19.56 13.52 8.16
CA ASP A 294 20.84 13.02 7.64
C ASP A 294 20.88 12.82 6.11
N GLY A 295 20.12 13.65 5.37
CA GLY A 295 20.14 13.66 3.91
C GLY A 295 19.45 12.48 3.22
N PHE A 296 18.35 11.96 3.81
CA PHE A 296 17.53 10.91 3.22
C PHE A 296 16.97 11.30 1.85
N GLY A 297 16.59 12.58 1.67
CA GLY A 297 16.27 13.16 0.37
C GLY A 297 14.85 12.89 -0.15
N ALA A 298 13.92 12.47 0.71
CA ALA A 298 12.52 12.23 0.36
C ALA A 298 11.77 13.53 0.03
N ILE A 299 12.11 14.61 0.73
CA ILE A 299 11.42 15.91 0.66
C ILE A 299 12.21 16.90 -0.22
N GLY A 300 13.25 16.45 -0.92
CA GLY A 300 13.99 17.26 -1.88
C GLY A 300 14.86 18.36 -1.27
N VAL A 301 15.12 18.32 0.03
CA VAL A 301 16.04 19.24 0.69
C VAL A 301 17.47 18.85 0.33
N ASP A 302 18.29 19.89 0.04
CA ASP A 302 19.71 19.66 -0.26
C ASP A 302 20.38 18.96 0.93
N ALA A 303 21.07 17.86 0.67
CA ALA A 303 21.72 17.01 1.66
C ALA A 303 22.68 17.75 2.61
N ALA A 304 22.98 19.02 2.35
CA ALA A 304 23.84 19.86 3.18
C ALA A 304 23.17 20.39 4.45
N ASP A 305 21.82 20.51 4.48
CA ASP A 305 21.07 21.06 5.63
C ASP A 305 20.25 20.00 6.41
N GLY A 306 20.15 18.80 5.89
CA GLY A 306 19.95 17.53 6.61
C GLY A 306 18.53 17.18 7.04
N ASP A 307 17.71 18.12 7.49
CA ASP A 307 16.44 17.82 8.17
C ASP A 307 15.28 18.52 7.49
N ALA A 308 14.25 17.78 7.11
CA ALA A 308 13.02 18.32 6.56
C ALA A 308 11.79 17.56 7.07
N SER A 309 10.62 18.17 6.97
CA SER A 309 9.37 17.49 7.30
C SER A 309 8.20 18.00 6.47
N VAL A 310 7.20 17.13 6.29
CA VAL A 310 5.93 17.46 5.64
C VAL A 310 4.78 17.05 6.54
N PHE A 311 3.81 17.93 6.66
CA PHE A 311 2.49 17.62 7.18
C PHE A 311 1.51 17.54 6.02
N ALA A 312 0.91 16.38 5.80
CA ALA A 312 -0.02 16.11 4.72
C ALA A 312 -1.42 15.77 5.26
N VAL A 313 -2.44 16.41 4.69
CA VAL A 313 -3.84 16.10 5.00
C VAL A 313 -4.58 15.76 3.71
N THR A 314 -5.26 14.62 3.71
CA THR A 314 -6.03 14.13 2.55
C THR A 314 -7.45 13.79 2.99
N LEU A 315 -8.43 14.47 2.39
CA LEU A 315 -9.86 14.18 2.58
C LEU A 315 -10.38 13.39 1.38
N THR A 316 -10.94 12.22 1.61
CA THR A 316 -11.43 11.31 0.56
C THR A 316 -12.88 10.92 0.83
N GLY A 317 -13.72 11.02 -0.20
CA GLY A 317 -15.00 10.32 -0.27
C GLY A 317 -14.82 9.02 -1.04
N SER A 318 -15.49 7.95 -0.65
CA SER A 318 -15.52 6.68 -1.38
C SER A 318 -16.97 6.25 -1.61
N ALA A 319 -17.41 6.29 -2.87
CA ALA A 319 -18.75 5.88 -3.30
C ALA A 319 -18.65 4.56 -4.08
N THR A 320 -19.41 3.55 -3.66
CA THR A 320 -19.44 2.22 -4.29
C THR A 320 -20.74 2.03 -5.05
N ILE A 321 -20.64 1.69 -6.35
CA ILE A 321 -21.76 1.47 -7.26
C ILE A 321 -21.55 0.09 -7.93
N GLY A 322 -22.04 -0.96 -7.30
CA GLY A 322 -21.69 -2.33 -7.72
C GLY A 322 -20.16 -2.54 -7.59
N ASN A 323 -19.53 -2.91 -8.70
CA ASN A 323 -18.08 -3.12 -8.79
C ASN A 323 -17.28 -1.85 -9.08
N LEU A 324 -17.94 -0.72 -9.25
CA LEU A 324 -17.30 0.57 -9.51
C LEU A 324 -17.19 1.37 -8.21
N MET A 325 -15.99 1.87 -7.93
CA MET A 325 -15.70 2.78 -6.83
C MET A 325 -15.27 4.13 -7.40
N ILE A 326 -15.88 5.22 -6.91
CA ILE A 326 -15.53 6.60 -7.26
C ILE A 326 -14.96 7.29 -6.03
N LYS A 327 -13.76 7.84 -6.15
CA LYS A 327 -13.04 8.50 -5.05
C LYS A 327 -12.69 9.94 -5.41
N PRO A 328 -13.51 10.95 -5.06
CA PRO A 328 -13.07 12.34 -5.00
C PRO A 328 -12.14 12.52 -3.79
N GLU A 329 -11.04 13.25 -4.00
CA GLU A 329 -10.00 13.47 -3.00
C GLU A 329 -9.49 14.92 -3.05
N LEU A 330 -9.32 15.54 -1.89
CA LEU A 330 -8.62 16.83 -1.71
C LEU A 330 -7.41 16.58 -0.82
N ARG A 331 -6.24 17.02 -1.25
CA ARG A 331 -4.98 16.88 -0.53
C ARG A 331 -4.29 18.21 -0.35
N LEU A 332 -3.71 18.41 0.82
CA LEU A 332 -2.83 19.53 1.15
C LEU A 332 -1.56 18.98 1.77
N ASP A 333 -0.43 19.32 1.18
CA ASP A 333 0.91 19.04 1.69
C ASP A 333 1.56 20.36 2.09
N THR A 334 2.21 20.39 3.25
CA THR A 334 2.89 21.58 3.78
C THR A 334 4.24 21.19 4.33
N ALA A 335 5.32 21.70 3.73
CA ALA A 335 6.69 21.48 4.18
C ALA A 335 7.04 22.40 5.37
N SER A 336 7.97 21.94 6.20
CA SER A 336 8.49 22.71 7.33
C SER A 336 9.34 23.90 6.90
N ASP A 337 10.04 23.78 5.78
CA ASP A 337 10.87 24.85 5.20
C ASP A 337 10.13 25.52 4.02
N GLU A 338 10.40 26.83 3.81
CA GLU A 338 9.90 27.60 2.67
C GLU A 338 10.76 27.38 1.42
N SER A 339 11.91 26.75 1.56
CA SER A 339 12.85 26.53 0.49
C SER A 339 12.45 25.37 -0.44
N GLU A 340 11.96 25.71 -1.61
CA GLU A 340 12.06 24.94 -2.87
C GLU A 340 11.37 23.57 -2.93
N TYR A 341 10.56 23.17 -1.94
CA TYR A 341 10.01 21.81 -1.96
C TYR A 341 8.81 21.63 -2.90
N PHE A 342 7.93 22.63 -2.95
CA PHE A 342 6.81 22.65 -3.91
C PHE A 342 6.98 23.79 -4.90
N ALA A 343 6.38 23.65 -6.09
CA ALA A 343 6.37 24.68 -7.11
C ALA A 343 4.94 25.25 -7.30
N ASP A 344 4.83 26.56 -7.44
CA ASP A 344 3.59 27.23 -7.81
C ASP A 344 3.32 27.13 -9.34
N SER A 345 2.31 27.83 -9.83
CA SER A 345 1.94 27.85 -11.25
C SER A 345 2.98 28.49 -12.18
N ASP A 346 3.89 29.26 -11.64
CA ASP A 346 5.01 29.91 -12.35
C ASP A 346 6.33 29.17 -12.13
N LEU A 347 6.27 27.96 -11.54
CA LEU A 347 7.41 27.11 -11.16
C LEU A 347 8.34 27.78 -10.12
N MET A 348 7.79 28.70 -9.33
CA MET A 348 8.52 29.30 -8.22
C MET A 348 8.28 28.50 -6.93
N ALA A 349 9.31 28.45 -6.11
CA ALA A 349 9.28 27.75 -4.83
C ALA A 349 8.10 28.21 -3.93
N GLN A 350 7.39 27.26 -3.36
CA GLN A 350 6.34 27.52 -2.38
C GLN A 350 6.33 26.47 -1.27
N LYS A 351 5.76 26.84 -0.12
CA LYS A 351 5.73 26.00 1.08
C LYS A 351 4.71 24.87 1.03
N SER A 352 3.62 25.03 0.29
CA SER A 352 2.52 24.07 0.29
C SER A 352 1.97 23.82 -1.10
N LEU A 353 1.52 22.59 -1.33
CA LEU A 353 0.84 22.18 -2.53
C LEU A 353 -0.54 21.60 -2.17
N SER A 354 -1.59 22.12 -2.80
CA SER A 354 -2.94 21.56 -2.72
C SER A 354 -3.37 20.97 -4.05
N SER A 355 -4.04 19.82 -3.99
CA SER A 355 -4.50 19.13 -5.19
C SER A 355 -5.87 18.50 -5.01
N PHE A 356 -6.55 18.33 -6.15
CA PHE A 356 -7.79 17.58 -6.28
C PHE A 356 -7.54 16.35 -7.15
N VAL A 357 -8.07 15.19 -6.72
CA VAL A 357 -8.08 13.94 -7.50
C VAL A 357 -9.51 13.44 -7.58
N LEU A 358 -9.91 12.94 -8.74
CA LEU A 358 -11.14 12.17 -8.94
C LEU A 358 -10.76 10.84 -9.58
N ALA A 359 -10.85 9.75 -8.85
CA ALA A 359 -10.51 8.43 -9.32
C ALA A 359 -11.75 7.56 -9.55
N ALA A 360 -11.68 6.71 -10.57
CA ALA A 360 -12.64 5.66 -10.86
C ALA A 360 -11.91 4.32 -10.90
N ILE A 361 -12.35 3.38 -10.07
CA ILE A 361 -11.74 2.07 -9.89
C ILE A 361 -12.81 1.01 -10.11
N TYR A 362 -12.60 0.09 -11.04
CA TYR A 362 -13.49 -1.04 -11.29
C TYR A 362 -12.77 -2.33 -10.91
N SER A 363 -13.40 -3.17 -10.09
CA SER A 363 -12.86 -4.47 -9.67
C SER A 363 -13.76 -5.64 -10.12
N PHE A 364 -13.19 -6.81 -10.32
CA PHE A 364 -13.90 -8.02 -10.74
C PHE A 364 -13.31 -9.27 -10.11
#